data_a59ed4064b03fa4e789a81fa4616b7a6
#
_entry.id   a59ed4064b03fa4e789a81fa4616b7a6
#
_cell.length_a   1.000
_cell.length_b   1.000
_cell.length_c   1.000
_cell.angle_alpha   90.00
_cell.angle_beta   90.00
_cell.angle_gamma   90.00
#
_symmetry.space_group_name_H-M   'P 1'
#
loop_
_entity.id
_entity.type
_entity.pdbx_description
1 polymer ?
#
loop_
_entity_poly.entity_id
_entity_poly.type
_entity_poly.pdbx_seq_one_letter_code
_entity_poly.pdbx_strand_id
1 'polypeptide(L)'
;MNNPICPCIFIKKSETGFAIIAVYVDDLNLVETPEELIRTTNYLKKEFEMKDLGKTKFCLGLQIEHFPNGVLVHQSTYIKKVLKRFYMDKVHPLSSSMVVRSLDVKNYPFRSCEKR
;
A
#
# COMPACT_ATOMS: atom_id res chain seq x y z
N MET A 1 9.62 -15.26 -16.74
CA MET A 1 10.72 -14.30 -16.97
C MET A 1 10.96 -13.55 -15.68
N ASN A 2 12.17 -13.54 -15.17
CA ASN A 2 12.49 -12.81 -13.94
C ASN A 2 12.59 -11.30 -14.24
N ASN A 3 12.09 -10.47 -13.36
CA ASN A 3 12.23 -9.02 -13.52
C ASN A 3 13.66 -8.60 -13.07
N PRO A 4 14.50 -8.03 -13.94
CA PRO A 4 15.86 -7.69 -13.57
C PRO A 4 15.97 -6.57 -12.53
N ILE A 5 14.92 -5.75 -12.38
CA ILE A 5 14.88 -4.65 -11.41
C ILE A 5 14.38 -5.13 -10.05
N CYS A 6 13.48 -6.13 -10.05
CA CYS A 6 12.89 -6.67 -8.82
C CYS A 6 12.87 -8.21 -8.90
N PRO A 7 13.86 -8.88 -8.29
CA PRO A 7 14.01 -10.34 -8.38
C PRO A 7 12.86 -11.11 -7.73
N CYS A 8 12.06 -10.45 -6.89
CA CYS A 8 10.89 -11.04 -6.24
C CYS A 8 9.62 -10.99 -7.09
N ILE A 9 9.69 -10.47 -8.33
CA ILE A 9 8.55 -10.40 -9.26
C ILE A 9 8.81 -11.30 -10.45
N PHE A 10 7.93 -12.26 -10.64
CA PHE A 10 7.94 -13.20 -11.76
C PHE A 10 6.80 -12.84 -12.72
N ILE A 11 7.13 -12.67 -14.00
CA ILE A 11 6.16 -12.31 -15.03
C ILE A 11 6.13 -13.40 -16.09
N LYS A 12 4.95 -13.91 -16.36
CA LYS A 12 4.66 -14.82 -17.46
C LYS A 12 3.63 -14.18 -18.39
N LYS A 13 3.90 -14.15 -19.66
CA LYS A 13 2.95 -13.77 -20.71
C LYS A 13 2.66 -14.99 -21.57
N SER A 14 1.40 -15.21 -21.90
CA SER A 14 0.93 -16.21 -22.85
C SER A 14 0.06 -15.55 -23.90
N GLU A 15 -0.30 -16.27 -24.95
CA GLU A 15 -1.20 -15.75 -26.00
C GLU A 15 -2.59 -15.45 -25.45
N THR A 16 -3.02 -16.16 -24.41
CA THR A 16 -4.35 -16.06 -23.79
C THR A 16 -4.40 -15.17 -22.54
N GLY A 17 -3.23 -14.73 -22.02
CA GLY A 17 -3.23 -13.93 -20.82
C GLY A 17 -1.86 -13.64 -20.23
N PHE A 18 -1.86 -13.21 -18.98
CA PHE A 18 -0.64 -12.94 -18.24
C PHE A 18 -0.77 -13.42 -16.79
N ALA A 19 0.37 -13.68 -16.17
CA ALA A 19 0.50 -13.95 -14.75
C ALA A 19 1.67 -13.15 -14.18
N ILE A 20 1.44 -12.44 -13.08
CA ILE A 20 2.46 -11.75 -12.29
C ILE A 20 2.40 -12.31 -10.89
N ILE A 21 3.50 -12.85 -10.42
CA ILE A 21 3.67 -13.38 -9.07
C ILE A 21 4.64 -12.47 -8.34
N ALA A 22 4.17 -11.83 -7.27
CA ALA A 22 5.02 -11.06 -6.38
C ALA A 22 5.20 -11.83 -5.06
N VAL A 23 6.45 -12.12 -4.73
CA VAL A 23 6.85 -12.84 -3.51
C VAL A 23 7.35 -11.82 -2.48
N TYR A 24 6.78 -11.87 -1.29
CA TYR A 24 7.25 -11.07 -0.17
C TYR A 24 7.31 -11.91 1.11
N VAL A 25 8.52 -12.33 1.47
CA VAL A 25 8.80 -13.27 2.58
C VAL A 25 7.96 -14.53 2.41
N ASP A 26 6.91 -14.72 3.19
CA ASP A 26 6.04 -15.90 3.19
C ASP A 26 4.73 -15.68 2.39
N ASP A 27 4.51 -14.46 1.90
CA ASP A 27 3.30 -14.08 1.17
C ASP A 27 3.51 -14.09 -0.35
N LEU A 28 2.54 -14.66 -1.08
CA LEU A 28 2.45 -14.61 -2.52
C LEU A 28 1.23 -13.81 -2.95
N ASN A 29 1.46 -12.79 -3.77
CA ASN A 29 0.40 -12.03 -4.42
C ASN A 29 0.37 -12.36 -5.91
N LEU A 30 -0.80 -12.77 -6.39
CA LEU A 30 -1.04 -13.15 -7.78
C LEU A 30 -1.89 -12.08 -8.47
N VAL A 31 -1.43 -11.59 -9.61
CA VAL A 31 -2.19 -10.70 -10.49
C VAL A 31 -2.21 -11.36 -11.87
N GLU A 32 -3.36 -11.88 -12.28
CA GLU A 32 -3.47 -12.75 -13.44
C GLU A 32 -4.82 -12.58 -14.14
N THR A 33 -4.88 -13.04 -15.38
CA THR A 33 -6.18 -13.27 -16.03
C THR A 33 -6.91 -14.42 -15.33
N PRO A 34 -8.26 -14.46 -15.34
CA PRO A 34 -9.03 -15.48 -14.60
C PRO A 34 -8.63 -16.93 -14.91
N GLU A 35 -8.33 -17.23 -16.17
CA GLU A 35 -7.94 -18.55 -16.63
C GLU A 35 -6.57 -18.98 -16.10
N GLU A 36 -5.60 -18.05 -16.15
CA GLU A 36 -4.25 -18.30 -15.63
C GLU A 36 -4.25 -18.37 -14.10
N LEU A 37 -5.12 -17.62 -13.42
CA LEU A 37 -5.25 -17.66 -11.95
C LEU A 37 -5.58 -19.06 -11.44
N ILE A 38 -6.56 -19.72 -12.03
CA ILE A 38 -6.95 -21.07 -11.64
C ILE A 38 -5.79 -22.05 -11.87
N ARG A 39 -5.13 -21.96 -13.01
CA ARG A 39 -4.00 -22.82 -13.35
C ARG A 39 -2.83 -22.64 -12.40
N THR A 40 -2.41 -21.40 -12.18
CA THR A 40 -1.28 -21.06 -11.31
C THR A 40 -1.57 -21.43 -9.86
N THR A 41 -2.76 -21.13 -9.36
CA THR A 41 -3.15 -21.46 -7.99
C THR A 41 -3.14 -22.98 -7.77
N ASN A 42 -3.66 -23.76 -8.70
CA ASN A 42 -3.67 -25.22 -8.60
C ASN A 42 -2.25 -25.80 -8.66
N TYR A 43 -1.40 -25.25 -9.52
CA TYR A 43 0.01 -25.65 -9.61
C TYR A 43 0.74 -25.36 -8.30
N LEU A 44 0.62 -24.14 -7.77
CA LEU A 44 1.28 -23.75 -6.53
C LEU A 44 0.82 -24.58 -5.33
N LYS A 45 -0.48 -24.86 -5.21
CA LYS A 45 -1.02 -25.72 -4.14
C LYS A 45 -0.53 -27.17 -4.22
N LYS A 46 -0.19 -27.64 -5.42
CA LYS A 46 0.35 -29.01 -5.62
C LYS A 46 1.83 -29.09 -5.24
N GLU A 47 2.61 -28.06 -5.57
CA GLU A 47 4.07 -28.06 -5.38
C GLU A 47 4.48 -27.55 -3.99
N PHE A 48 3.64 -26.74 -3.35
CA PHE A 48 3.92 -26.09 -2.07
C PHE A 48 2.74 -26.24 -1.11
N GLU A 49 3.02 -26.40 0.17
CA GLU A 49 2.02 -26.35 1.22
C GLU A 49 1.52 -24.93 1.43
N MET A 50 0.50 -24.52 0.67
CA MET A 50 0.01 -23.16 0.63
C MET A 50 -1.46 -23.05 0.96
N LYS A 51 -1.83 -21.99 1.68
CA LYS A 51 -3.22 -21.63 1.96
C LYS A 51 -3.64 -20.46 1.06
N ASP A 52 -4.72 -20.68 0.32
CA ASP A 52 -5.35 -19.63 -0.46
C ASP A 52 -6.17 -18.72 0.47
N LEU A 53 -5.81 -17.45 0.53
CA LEU A 53 -6.47 -16.43 1.35
C LEU A 53 -7.54 -15.65 0.57
N GLY A 54 -7.74 -15.98 -0.71
CA GLY A 54 -8.66 -15.28 -1.61
C GLY A 54 -8.14 -13.93 -2.06
N LYS A 55 -9.05 -12.98 -2.33
CA LYS A 55 -8.68 -11.65 -2.82
C LYS A 55 -7.88 -10.88 -1.79
N THR A 56 -6.73 -10.35 -2.21
CA THR A 56 -5.84 -9.54 -1.38
C THR A 56 -6.56 -8.29 -0.88
N LYS A 57 -6.62 -8.12 0.44
CA LYS A 57 -7.20 -6.94 1.12
C LYS A 57 -6.14 -6.01 1.69
N PHE A 58 -4.98 -6.56 2.01
CA PHE A 58 -3.83 -5.82 2.56
C PHE A 58 -2.55 -6.33 1.92
N CYS A 59 -1.68 -5.41 1.52
CA CYS A 59 -0.37 -5.73 0.97
C CYS A 59 0.60 -4.61 1.34
N LEU A 60 1.70 -4.94 2.03
CA LEU A 60 2.77 -3.98 2.40
C LEU A 60 2.25 -2.71 3.09
N GLY A 61 1.23 -2.84 3.95
CA GLY A 61 0.63 -1.70 4.64
C GLY A 61 -0.39 -0.89 3.82
N LEU A 62 -0.64 -1.29 2.58
CA LEU A 62 -1.70 -0.76 1.73
C LEU A 62 -2.98 -1.57 1.92
N GLN A 63 -4.12 -0.89 1.90
CA GLN A 63 -5.44 -1.50 1.84
C GLN A 63 -5.88 -1.58 0.38
N ILE A 64 -6.50 -2.68 0.01
CA ILE A 64 -6.94 -2.97 -1.35
C ILE A 64 -8.43 -3.32 -1.31
N GLU A 65 -9.24 -2.50 -1.95
CA GLU A 65 -10.67 -2.71 -2.11
C GLU A 65 -10.99 -3.04 -3.56
N HIS A 66 -11.72 -4.13 -3.77
CA HIS A 66 -12.08 -4.62 -5.09
C HIS A 66 -13.50 -4.19 -5.47
N PHE A 67 -13.63 -3.48 -6.58
CA PHE A 67 -14.90 -3.05 -7.17
C PHE A 67 -15.11 -3.73 -8.52
N PRO A 68 -16.34 -3.77 -9.03
CA PRO A 68 -16.61 -4.32 -10.36
C PRO A 68 -15.81 -3.64 -11.48
N ASN A 69 -15.55 -2.34 -11.35
CA ASN A 69 -14.90 -1.52 -12.37
C ASN A 69 -13.42 -1.20 -12.05
N GLY A 70 -12.84 -1.82 -11.02
CA GLY A 70 -11.44 -1.56 -10.68
C GLY A 70 -11.06 -1.90 -9.26
N VAL A 71 -9.87 -1.45 -8.89
CA VAL A 71 -9.28 -1.68 -7.57
C VAL A 71 -8.88 -0.33 -6.98
N LEU A 72 -9.31 -0.07 -5.75
CA LEU A 72 -8.88 1.08 -4.97
C LEU A 72 -7.74 0.67 -4.02
N VAL A 73 -6.62 1.36 -4.13
CA VAL A 73 -5.49 1.19 -3.21
C VAL A 73 -5.35 2.43 -2.34
N HIS A 74 -5.37 2.26 -1.01
CA HIS A 74 -5.34 3.37 -0.08
C HIS A 74 -4.66 3.00 1.25
N GLN A 75 -4.43 4.00 2.11
CA GLN A 75 -3.80 3.85 3.42
C GLN A 75 -4.65 4.41 4.58
N SER A 76 -5.97 4.36 4.47
CA SER A 76 -6.87 5.00 5.46
C SER A 76 -6.61 4.56 6.89
N THR A 77 -6.35 3.28 7.12
CA THR A 77 -6.03 2.75 8.46
C THR A 77 -4.70 3.28 8.98
N TYR A 78 -3.69 3.38 8.12
CA TYR A 78 -2.39 3.95 8.49
C TYR A 78 -2.51 5.44 8.81
N ILE A 79 -3.19 6.20 7.97
CA ILE A 79 -3.44 7.64 8.18
C ILE A 79 -4.15 7.87 9.51
N LYS A 80 -5.21 7.09 9.82
CA LYS A 80 -5.91 7.17 11.11
C LYS A 80 -4.98 6.89 12.29
N LYS A 81 -4.09 5.90 12.18
CA LYS A 81 -3.09 5.61 13.23
C LYS A 81 -2.12 6.77 13.44
N VAL A 82 -1.65 7.38 12.35
CA VAL A 82 -0.75 8.54 12.40
C VAL A 82 -1.45 9.72 13.07
N LEU A 83 -2.64 10.09 12.60
CA LEU A 83 -3.42 11.19 13.17
C LEU A 83 -3.66 10.99 14.66
N LYS A 84 -4.06 9.78 15.08
CA LYS A 84 -4.26 9.45 16.50
C LYS A 84 -2.97 9.56 17.31
N ARG A 85 -1.83 9.12 16.76
CA ARG A 85 -0.52 9.23 17.43
C ARG A 85 -0.12 10.67 17.72
N PHE A 86 -0.50 11.60 16.85
CA PHE A 86 -0.20 13.03 16.99
C PHE A 86 -1.37 13.83 17.59
N TYR A 87 -2.41 13.16 18.11
CA TYR A 87 -3.61 13.79 18.69
C TYR A 87 -4.35 14.72 17.69
N MET A 88 -4.26 14.41 16.39
CA MET A 88 -4.88 15.18 15.31
C MET A 88 -6.14 14.52 14.74
N ASP A 89 -6.62 13.45 15.33
CA ASP A 89 -7.79 12.70 14.88
C ASP A 89 -9.12 13.49 14.99
N LYS A 90 -9.15 14.53 15.82
CA LYS A 90 -10.29 15.45 15.99
C LYS A 90 -10.10 16.82 15.35
N VAL A 91 -9.00 17.05 14.65
CA VAL A 91 -8.68 18.32 13.99
C VAL A 91 -9.35 18.37 12.62
N HIS A 92 -9.97 19.50 12.30
CA HIS A 92 -10.57 19.70 10.97
C HIS A 92 -9.46 19.88 9.92
N PRO A 93 -9.59 19.24 8.76
CA PRO A 93 -8.65 19.42 7.67
C PRO A 93 -8.71 20.85 7.13
N LEU A 94 -7.56 21.44 6.88
CA LEU A 94 -7.43 22.77 6.24
C LEU A 94 -7.06 22.58 4.77
N SER A 95 -7.61 23.41 3.90
CA SER A 95 -7.30 23.40 2.47
C SER A 95 -5.91 23.94 2.14
N SER A 96 -5.32 24.71 3.05
CA SER A 96 -3.95 25.23 2.92
C SER A 96 -3.09 24.72 4.08
N SER A 97 -1.84 24.34 3.77
CA SER A 97 -0.87 23.86 4.76
C SER A 97 -0.39 24.95 5.73
N MET A 98 -0.62 26.21 5.41
CA MET A 98 -0.21 27.34 6.21
C MET A 98 -1.23 28.47 6.09
N VAL A 99 -1.71 28.97 7.23
CA VAL A 99 -2.49 30.20 7.25
C VAL A 99 -1.52 31.36 7.07
N VAL A 100 -1.72 32.16 6.03
CA VAL A 100 -0.95 33.40 5.82
C VAL A 100 -1.36 34.38 6.92
N ARG A 101 -0.74 34.27 8.08
CA ARG A 101 -0.77 35.31 9.10
C ARG A 101 0.52 36.11 8.97
N SER A 102 0.41 37.42 8.95
CA SER A 102 1.60 38.25 9.17
C SER A 102 2.23 37.79 10.49
N LEU A 103 3.50 37.40 10.45
CA LEU A 103 4.25 37.06 11.66
C LEU A 103 4.36 38.35 12.49
N ASP A 104 3.51 38.47 13.49
CA ASP A 104 3.60 39.57 14.45
C ASP A 104 4.75 39.26 15.42
N VAL A 105 5.96 39.67 15.02
CA VAL A 105 7.20 39.46 15.77
C VAL A 105 7.14 40.11 17.15
N LYS A 106 6.28 41.13 17.37
CA LYS A 106 6.11 41.80 18.66
C LYS A 106 5.34 40.95 19.66
N ASN A 107 4.32 40.20 19.21
CA ASN A 107 3.50 39.38 20.09
C ASN A 107 4.04 37.98 20.28
N TYR A 108 4.90 37.51 19.37
CA TYR A 108 5.52 36.17 19.44
C TYR A 108 7.04 36.31 19.23
N PRO A 109 7.79 36.85 20.21
CA PRO A 109 9.23 36.95 20.09
C PRO A 109 9.84 35.55 19.99
N PHE A 110 10.63 35.34 18.94
CA PHE A 110 11.42 34.13 18.80
C PHE A 110 12.43 34.06 19.96
N ARG A 111 12.27 33.06 20.83
CA ARG A 111 13.28 32.77 21.86
C ARG A 111 14.24 31.73 21.28
N SER A 112 15.50 32.12 21.08
CA SER A 112 16.56 31.15 20.80
C SER A 112 16.68 30.18 21.98
N CYS A 113 16.76 28.87 21.70
CA CYS A 113 17.12 27.92 22.74
C CYS A 113 18.50 28.26 23.27
N GLU A 114 18.58 28.62 24.54
CA GLU A 114 19.87 28.69 25.24
C GLU A 114 20.44 27.27 25.23
N LYS A 115 21.65 27.15 24.67
CA LYS A 115 22.40 25.88 24.73
C LYS A 115 22.69 25.57 26.21
N ARG A 116 22.17 24.47 26.71
CA ARG A 116 22.66 23.83 27.93
C ARG A 116 24.02 23.21 27.69
#